data_14110284d3ceac1c28c0b43ee6507505
#
_entry.id   14110284d3ceac1c28c0b43ee6507505
#
_cell.length_a   1.000
_cell.length_b   1.000
_cell.length_c   1.000
_cell.angle_alpha   90.00
_cell.angle_beta   90.00
_cell.angle_gamma   90.00
#
_symmetry.space_group_name_H-M   'P 1'
#
loop_
_entity.id
_entity.type
_entity.pdbx_description
1 polymer ?
#
loop_
_entity_poly.entity_id
_entity_poly.type
_entity_poly.pdbx_seq_one_letter_code
_entity_poly.pdbx_strand_id
1 'polypeptide(L)'
;MRKCCFAGLIAVLGVFLLPLAAFAGGFAVNEQGAKASGMANAFAAQADDPSAVYFNPAGIVQLDGTQVSIGSSVIIPNAKFESSTNDPLFRHTSPGQTTNLDNKAVVVPNAYLTQKISDRVSFGFGTFSNFGLETNWPDDWPGRYLVGGTKAELRTLSVNPVLAFKPHERFSLAVGPVMQYLDFDLRRQQFTPPPNTQPDAKFTGDDVDWGWNAALMVWLPANFKFGASYRSPVSHRINGKLDFSPQVAALNLRNTTLTANIKTPANAYLGLAWTHGPLTLEFDAQWTNWSSFGELAAKFNRPVGAGTTGLAVEEDWHDAWGYRFGAQFAVNQYLDVRAGIAYDESPIPSKSVSPRIPGGDRWIYAVGFGGHFNAFTADLAYQYVDAESVKMGSVGGNDSPVPGAPLQGKFKDVDAHIFALNLTYRF
;
A
#
# COMPACT_ATOMS: atom_id res chain seq x y z
N MET A 1 -35.74 -26.74 -0.92
CA MET A 1 -34.71 -26.11 -1.74
C MET A 1 -34.13 -24.89 -1.01
N ARG A 2 -33.35 -25.05 0.06
CA ARG A 2 -32.75 -23.96 0.87
C ARG A 2 -31.44 -24.39 1.55
N LYS A 3 -30.53 -25.07 0.84
CA LYS A 3 -29.23 -25.51 1.39
C LYS A 3 -28.01 -25.28 0.48
N CYS A 4 -28.14 -24.59 -0.66
CA CYS A 4 -27.02 -24.38 -1.60
C CYS A 4 -26.34 -23.00 -1.52
N CYS A 5 -26.87 -22.02 -0.76
CA CYS A 5 -26.30 -20.67 -0.77
C CYS A 5 -25.17 -20.43 0.25
N PHE A 6 -24.91 -21.35 1.16
CA PHE A 6 -23.89 -21.15 2.20
C PHE A 6 -22.51 -21.73 1.86
N ALA A 7 -22.43 -22.65 0.90
CA ALA A 7 -21.17 -23.28 0.51
C ALA A 7 -20.32 -22.42 -0.45
N GLY A 8 -20.90 -21.43 -1.13
CA GLY A 8 -20.19 -20.55 -2.06
C GLY A 8 -19.39 -19.44 -1.38
N LEU A 9 -19.75 -19.07 -0.16
CA LEU A 9 -19.11 -17.94 0.54
C LEU A 9 -17.76 -18.31 1.18
N ILE A 10 -17.51 -19.58 1.46
CA ILE A 10 -16.25 -20.04 2.10
C ILE A 10 -15.16 -20.29 1.07
N ALA A 11 -15.50 -20.50 -0.21
CA ALA A 11 -14.51 -20.74 -1.27
C ALA A 11 -13.76 -19.49 -1.75
N VAL A 12 -14.24 -18.28 -1.44
CA VAL A 12 -13.60 -17.01 -1.85
C VAL A 12 -12.46 -16.59 -0.90
N LEU A 13 -12.41 -17.10 0.32
CA LEU A 13 -11.37 -16.74 1.31
C LEU A 13 -10.03 -17.46 1.12
N GLY A 14 -9.91 -18.40 0.19
CA GLY A 14 -8.76 -19.30 0.10
C GLY A 14 -7.64 -18.94 -0.89
N VAL A 15 -7.69 -17.78 -1.59
CA VAL A 15 -6.78 -17.54 -2.74
C VAL A 15 -5.81 -16.35 -2.56
N PHE A 16 -5.77 -15.66 -1.41
CA PHE A 16 -5.12 -14.34 -1.34
C PHE A 16 -3.90 -14.29 -0.41
N LEU A 17 -2.79 -14.92 -0.80
CA LEU A 17 -1.46 -14.68 -0.20
C LEU A 17 -0.43 -14.48 -1.32
N LEU A 18 -0.50 -13.34 -2.03
CA LEU A 18 0.53 -12.91 -2.98
C LEU A 18 1.20 -11.61 -2.49
N PRO A 19 2.50 -11.41 -2.77
CA PRO A 19 3.28 -10.29 -2.26
C PRO A 19 2.89 -8.94 -2.87
N LEU A 20 3.07 -7.87 -2.09
CA LEU A 20 2.67 -6.49 -2.40
C LEU A 20 3.90 -5.58 -2.48
N ALA A 21 4.02 -4.75 -3.51
CA ALA A 21 5.01 -3.67 -3.59
C ALA A 21 4.36 -2.31 -3.79
N ALA A 22 4.83 -1.30 -3.05
CA ALA A 22 4.49 0.10 -3.27
C ALA A 22 5.73 0.97 -3.02
N PHE A 23 5.89 2.07 -3.78
CA PHE A 23 6.95 3.04 -3.59
C PHE A 23 6.37 4.45 -3.53
N ALA A 24 6.95 5.31 -2.66
CA ALA A 24 6.66 6.72 -2.39
C ALA A 24 5.17 7.08 -2.11
N GLY A 25 4.94 7.94 -1.15
CA GLY A 25 3.68 8.03 -0.41
C GLY A 25 3.67 7.06 0.77
N GLY A 26 4.88 6.73 1.27
CA GLY A 26 5.09 5.66 2.24
C GLY A 26 4.85 4.28 1.62
N PHE A 27 4.18 3.40 2.36
CA PHE A 27 3.76 2.08 1.88
C PHE A 27 2.24 1.98 1.67
N ALA A 28 1.57 3.11 1.33
CA ALA A 28 0.15 3.10 0.96
C ALA A 28 -0.04 2.58 -0.48
N VAL A 29 -1.09 1.75 -0.66
CA VAL A 29 -1.51 1.18 -1.94
C VAL A 29 -2.91 1.70 -2.26
N ASN A 30 -3.01 2.59 -3.24
CA ASN A 30 -4.27 3.25 -3.63
C ASN A 30 -4.99 2.54 -4.78
N GLU A 31 -4.37 1.58 -5.42
CA GLU A 31 -4.82 0.87 -6.64
C GLU A 31 -5.85 -0.23 -6.29
N GLN A 32 -6.98 0.18 -5.71
CA GLN A 32 -8.02 -0.71 -5.17
C GLN A 32 -9.25 -0.85 -6.08
N GLY A 33 -9.12 -0.47 -7.36
CA GLY A 33 -10.16 -0.60 -8.37
C GLY A 33 -9.71 -0.06 -9.72
N ALA A 34 -9.87 -0.82 -10.81
CA ALA A 34 -9.37 -0.45 -12.12
C ALA A 34 -10.04 0.82 -12.69
N LYS A 35 -11.33 1.04 -12.41
CA LYS A 35 -12.02 2.28 -12.79
C LYS A 35 -11.35 3.50 -12.17
N ALA A 36 -11.14 3.49 -10.85
CA ALA A 36 -10.45 4.55 -10.13
C ALA A 36 -8.98 4.69 -10.58
N SER A 37 -8.27 3.55 -10.78
CA SER A 37 -6.89 3.55 -11.25
C SER A 37 -6.73 4.23 -12.62
N GLY A 38 -7.71 4.08 -13.53
CA GLY A 38 -7.72 4.79 -14.81
C GLY A 38 -7.87 6.32 -14.69
N MET A 39 -8.23 6.82 -13.50
CA MET A 39 -8.36 8.23 -13.15
C MET A 39 -7.28 8.68 -12.13
N ALA A 40 -6.16 7.97 -12.07
CA ALA A 40 -5.09 8.17 -11.06
C ALA A 40 -5.62 8.12 -9.62
N ASN A 41 -6.62 7.27 -9.35
CA ASN A 41 -7.31 7.07 -8.08
C ASN A 41 -8.12 8.29 -7.58
N ALA A 42 -8.49 9.24 -8.46
CA ALA A 42 -9.49 10.27 -8.17
C ALA A 42 -10.89 9.63 -8.22
N PHE A 43 -11.49 9.31 -7.07
CA PHE A 43 -12.75 8.55 -7.02
C PHE A 43 -13.57 8.75 -5.73
N ALA A 44 -13.21 9.73 -4.89
CA ALA A 44 -13.88 9.95 -3.60
C ALA A 44 -15.28 10.57 -3.73
N ALA A 45 -15.56 11.29 -4.84
CA ALA A 45 -16.85 11.92 -5.10
C ALA A 45 -17.64 11.23 -6.22
N GLN A 46 -17.00 10.63 -7.23
CA GLN A 46 -17.68 9.81 -8.22
C GLN A 46 -18.23 8.54 -7.58
N ALA A 47 -17.39 7.71 -6.97
CA ALA A 47 -17.71 6.56 -6.12
C ALA A 47 -18.93 5.74 -6.61
N ASP A 48 -18.98 5.43 -7.91
CA ASP A 48 -20.16 4.90 -8.62
C ASP A 48 -19.96 3.46 -9.15
N ASP A 49 -19.05 2.71 -8.52
CA ASP A 49 -18.87 1.26 -8.68
C ASP A 49 -18.64 0.59 -7.32
N PRO A 50 -18.61 -0.77 -7.23
CA PRO A 50 -18.44 -1.44 -5.94
C PRO A 50 -17.15 -1.14 -5.20
N SER A 51 -16.07 -0.66 -5.86
CA SER A 51 -14.84 -0.22 -5.19
C SER A 51 -15.03 1.04 -4.33
N ALA A 52 -16.18 1.72 -4.44
CA ALA A 52 -16.60 2.77 -3.53
C ALA A 52 -16.55 2.35 -2.05
N VAL A 53 -16.69 1.05 -1.72
CA VAL A 53 -16.47 0.52 -0.36
C VAL A 53 -15.08 0.90 0.17
N TYR A 54 -14.07 0.98 -0.71
CA TYR A 54 -12.73 1.44 -0.36
C TYR A 54 -12.63 2.97 -0.38
N PHE A 55 -13.00 3.63 -1.51
CA PHE A 55 -12.73 5.06 -1.71
C PHE A 55 -13.68 5.96 -0.91
N ASN A 56 -14.99 5.74 -1.02
CA ASN A 56 -16.03 6.45 -0.28
C ASN A 56 -17.29 5.56 -0.15
N PRO A 57 -17.43 4.83 0.95
CA PRO A 57 -18.57 3.92 1.13
C PRO A 57 -19.94 4.61 1.16
N ALA A 58 -20.02 5.92 1.37
CA ALA A 58 -21.30 6.63 1.24
C ALA A 58 -21.81 6.71 -0.21
N GLY A 59 -20.93 6.47 -1.20
CA GLY A 59 -21.27 6.40 -2.62
C GLY A 59 -22.07 5.17 -3.02
N ILE A 60 -21.99 4.06 -2.25
CA ILE A 60 -22.68 2.80 -2.63
C ILE A 60 -24.21 2.90 -2.68
N VAL A 61 -24.80 3.95 -2.12
CA VAL A 61 -26.26 4.21 -2.25
C VAL A 61 -26.69 4.56 -3.67
N GLN A 62 -25.72 4.88 -4.57
CA GLN A 62 -25.95 5.13 -6.00
C GLN A 62 -26.09 3.84 -6.80
N LEU A 63 -25.66 2.72 -6.25
CA LEU A 63 -25.57 1.44 -6.95
C LEU A 63 -26.91 0.67 -6.82
N ASP A 64 -27.45 0.28 -7.95
CA ASP A 64 -28.70 -0.47 -8.00
C ASP A 64 -28.47 -1.98 -7.90
N GLY A 65 -29.42 -2.67 -7.26
CA GLY A 65 -29.43 -4.13 -7.14
C GLY A 65 -28.31 -4.68 -6.28
N THR A 66 -27.85 -5.86 -6.66
CA THR A 66 -26.66 -6.52 -6.11
C THR A 66 -25.54 -6.44 -7.14
N GLN A 67 -24.36 -5.97 -6.74
CA GLN A 67 -23.19 -5.94 -7.61
C GLN A 67 -22.02 -6.64 -6.94
N VAL A 68 -21.29 -7.44 -7.71
CA VAL A 68 -20.03 -8.08 -7.27
C VAL A 68 -18.93 -7.65 -8.21
N SER A 69 -17.83 -7.16 -7.68
CA SER A 69 -16.63 -6.81 -8.43
C SER A 69 -15.43 -7.59 -7.90
N ILE A 70 -14.65 -8.17 -8.78
CA ILE A 70 -13.41 -8.89 -8.46
C ILE A 70 -12.33 -8.38 -9.39
N GLY A 71 -11.16 -8.10 -8.84
CA GLY A 71 -10.06 -7.59 -9.63
C GLY A 71 -8.71 -7.69 -8.95
N SER A 72 -7.72 -7.16 -9.63
CA SER A 72 -6.37 -7.02 -9.09
C SER A 72 -5.61 -5.92 -9.82
N SER A 73 -4.64 -5.34 -9.11
CA SER A 73 -3.58 -4.50 -9.70
C SER A 73 -2.26 -5.27 -9.67
N VAL A 74 -1.50 -5.21 -10.76
CA VAL A 74 -0.16 -5.78 -10.88
C VAL A 74 0.83 -4.63 -10.92
N ILE A 75 1.69 -4.52 -9.91
CA ILE A 75 2.69 -3.45 -9.74
C ILE A 75 4.06 -4.03 -10.09
N ILE A 76 4.77 -3.38 -11.00
CA ILE A 76 6.14 -3.76 -11.42
C ILE A 76 7.05 -2.58 -11.05
N PRO A 77 7.72 -2.63 -9.87
CA PRO A 77 8.59 -1.55 -9.41
C PRO A 77 9.98 -1.64 -10.03
N ASN A 78 10.65 -0.48 -10.14
CA ASN A 78 12.04 -0.36 -10.50
C ASN A 78 12.74 0.66 -9.60
N ALA A 79 13.98 0.39 -9.20
CA ALA A 79 14.83 1.33 -8.49
C ALA A 79 16.30 0.94 -8.64
N LYS A 80 17.18 1.94 -8.60
CA LYS A 80 18.64 1.76 -8.60
C LYS A 80 19.26 2.50 -7.42
N PHE A 81 20.21 1.86 -6.77
CA PHE A 81 21.08 2.51 -5.81
C PHE A 81 22.44 2.81 -6.46
N GLU A 82 22.90 4.04 -6.35
CA GLU A 82 24.23 4.48 -6.75
C GLU A 82 25.06 4.85 -5.52
N SER A 83 26.16 4.13 -5.28
CA SER A 83 27.05 4.40 -4.16
C SER A 83 27.83 5.70 -4.37
N SER A 84 27.97 6.52 -3.33
CA SER A 84 28.79 7.74 -3.35
C SER A 84 30.13 7.59 -2.58
N THR A 85 30.37 6.47 -1.90
CA THR A 85 31.52 6.25 -1.06
C THR A 85 32.37 5.05 -1.50
N ASN A 86 33.70 5.19 -1.34
CA ASN A 86 34.61 4.06 -1.19
C ASN A 86 34.53 3.60 0.26
N ASP A 87 33.85 2.49 0.54
CA ASP A 87 33.87 1.91 1.86
C ASP A 87 34.77 0.67 1.88
N PRO A 88 35.93 0.74 2.57
CA PRO A 88 36.85 -0.38 2.69
C PRO A 88 36.27 -1.56 3.49
N LEU A 89 35.21 -1.34 4.27
CA LEU A 89 34.51 -2.38 5.03
C LEU A 89 33.48 -3.11 4.17
N PHE A 90 32.85 -2.41 3.25
CA PHE A 90 31.97 -2.98 2.23
C PHE A 90 32.76 -3.25 0.94
N ARG A 91 33.65 -4.20 0.93
CA ARG A 91 34.69 -4.54 -0.08
C ARG A 91 34.33 -4.44 -1.57
N HIS A 92 33.16 -3.95 -1.93
CA HIS A 92 32.62 -3.88 -3.29
C HIS A 92 31.94 -2.53 -3.60
N THR A 93 32.21 -1.46 -2.84
CA THR A 93 31.66 -0.13 -3.16
C THR A 93 32.75 0.76 -3.75
N SER A 94 32.58 1.09 -5.02
CA SER A 94 33.28 2.24 -5.64
C SER A 94 32.27 3.35 -5.88
N PRO A 95 32.65 4.63 -5.79
CA PRO A 95 31.77 5.74 -6.18
C PRO A 95 31.26 5.52 -7.61
N GLY A 96 29.97 5.69 -7.81
CA GLY A 96 29.31 5.46 -9.09
C GLY A 96 28.90 4.01 -9.37
N GLN A 97 29.26 3.06 -8.52
CA GLN A 97 28.73 1.69 -8.63
C GLN A 97 27.22 1.67 -8.40
N THR A 98 26.50 1.01 -9.30
CA THR A 98 25.05 0.89 -9.24
C THR A 98 24.61 -0.52 -8.89
N THR A 99 23.56 -0.64 -8.11
CA THR A 99 22.85 -1.89 -7.82
C THR A 99 21.37 -1.70 -8.17
N ASN A 100 20.82 -2.63 -8.92
CA ASN A 100 19.39 -2.62 -9.28
C ASN A 100 18.58 -3.38 -8.24
N LEU A 101 17.36 -2.92 -8.02
CA LEU A 101 16.33 -3.69 -7.31
C LEU A 101 15.98 -4.94 -8.15
N ASP A 102 15.73 -6.06 -7.50
CA ASP A 102 15.13 -7.24 -8.15
C ASP A 102 13.66 -6.95 -8.48
N ASN A 103 13.36 -6.72 -9.76
CA ASN A 103 12.03 -6.31 -10.24
C ASN A 103 11.09 -7.52 -10.27
N LYS A 104 10.38 -7.77 -9.17
CA LYS A 104 9.31 -8.78 -9.12
C LYS A 104 7.96 -8.10 -9.26
N ALA A 105 7.12 -8.64 -10.14
CA ALA A 105 5.73 -8.20 -10.26
C ALA A 105 4.95 -8.58 -8.99
N VAL A 106 4.18 -7.63 -8.48
CA VAL A 106 3.40 -7.77 -7.26
C VAL A 106 1.93 -7.63 -7.57
N VAL A 107 1.13 -8.59 -7.11
CA VAL A 107 -0.32 -8.64 -7.36
C VAL A 107 -1.06 -8.17 -6.12
N VAL A 108 -1.90 -7.14 -6.28
CA VAL A 108 -2.78 -6.57 -5.25
C VAL A 108 -4.23 -6.94 -5.58
N PRO A 109 -4.78 -7.99 -4.97
CA PRO A 109 -6.15 -8.39 -5.24
C PRO A 109 -7.16 -7.51 -4.51
N ASN A 110 -8.34 -7.36 -5.10
CA ASN A 110 -9.49 -6.72 -4.47
C ASN A 110 -10.78 -7.43 -4.84
N ALA A 111 -11.77 -7.40 -3.94
CA ALA A 111 -13.10 -7.90 -4.21
C ALA A 111 -14.13 -7.11 -3.41
N TYR A 112 -15.27 -6.83 -4.05
CA TYR A 112 -16.32 -6.01 -3.49
C TYR A 112 -17.70 -6.62 -3.77
N LEU A 113 -18.60 -6.43 -2.82
CA LEU A 113 -20.01 -6.72 -2.98
C LEU A 113 -20.78 -5.49 -2.49
N THR A 114 -21.78 -5.06 -3.26
CA THR A 114 -22.75 -4.04 -2.83
C THR A 114 -24.16 -4.55 -3.02
N GLN A 115 -25.03 -4.21 -2.09
CA GLN A 115 -26.43 -4.60 -2.10
C GLN A 115 -27.32 -3.41 -1.72
N LYS A 116 -28.19 -2.98 -2.62
CA LYS A 116 -29.23 -2.03 -2.30
C LYS A 116 -30.33 -2.74 -1.52
N ILE A 117 -30.48 -2.40 -0.23
CA ILE A 117 -31.50 -3.00 0.65
C ILE A 117 -32.83 -2.26 0.51
N SER A 118 -32.76 -0.95 0.36
CA SER A 118 -33.90 -0.05 0.13
C SER A 118 -33.43 1.21 -0.59
N ASP A 119 -34.33 2.14 -0.93
CA ASP A 119 -33.96 3.43 -1.53
C ASP A 119 -33.10 4.31 -0.62
N ARG A 120 -33.04 3.97 0.67
CA ARG A 120 -32.27 4.73 1.67
C ARG A 120 -31.11 3.97 2.31
N VAL A 121 -31.05 2.65 2.16
CA VAL A 121 -30.06 1.81 2.84
C VAL A 121 -29.39 0.90 1.85
N SER A 122 -28.06 0.92 1.83
CA SER A 122 -27.23 -0.01 1.08
C SER A 122 -26.19 -0.66 1.99
N PHE A 123 -25.91 -1.94 1.75
CA PHE A 123 -24.84 -2.68 2.39
C PHE A 123 -23.69 -2.83 1.40
N GLY A 124 -22.46 -2.71 1.88
CA GLY A 124 -21.24 -2.99 1.14
C GLY A 124 -20.34 -3.94 1.92
N PHE A 125 -19.55 -4.70 1.18
CA PHE A 125 -18.50 -5.55 1.73
C PHE A 125 -17.30 -5.48 0.80
N GLY A 126 -16.10 -5.20 1.35
CA GLY A 126 -14.86 -5.14 0.58
C GLY A 126 -13.74 -5.94 1.23
N THR A 127 -12.89 -6.53 0.40
CA THR A 127 -11.58 -7.04 0.78
C THR A 127 -10.55 -6.45 -0.14
N PHE A 128 -9.49 -5.86 0.46
CA PHE A 128 -8.49 -5.08 -0.24
C PHE A 128 -7.21 -4.93 0.61
N SER A 129 -6.14 -4.45 -0.01
CA SER A 129 -4.84 -4.24 0.64
C SER A 129 -4.45 -2.77 0.55
N ASN A 130 -4.74 -1.99 1.58
CA ASN A 130 -4.49 -0.55 1.58
C ASN A 130 -3.07 -0.14 2.01
N PHE A 131 -2.26 -1.09 2.50
CA PHE A 131 -0.84 -0.89 2.77
C PHE A 131 -0.06 -2.11 2.32
N GLY A 132 1.11 -1.88 1.74
CA GLY A 132 1.98 -2.93 1.28
C GLY A 132 3.35 -2.42 0.88
N LEU A 133 4.36 -3.27 1.03
CA LEU A 133 5.75 -2.97 0.69
C LEU A 133 6.41 -4.27 0.26
N GLU A 134 7.13 -4.23 -0.85
CA GLU A 134 8.07 -5.29 -1.19
C GLU A 134 9.29 -4.71 -1.89
N THR A 135 10.47 -4.88 -1.31
CA THR A 135 11.75 -4.60 -1.94
C THR A 135 12.65 -5.81 -1.77
N ASN A 136 13.31 -6.20 -2.86
CA ASN A 136 14.30 -7.26 -2.87
C ASN A 136 15.58 -6.70 -3.50
N TRP A 137 16.68 -6.76 -2.76
CA TRP A 137 18.00 -6.34 -3.22
C TRP A 137 18.93 -7.53 -3.29
N PRO A 138 19.93 -7.54 -4.17
CA PRO A 138 20.92 -8.63 -4.25
C PRO A 138 21.63 -8.85 -2.91
N ASP A 139 21.96 -10.12 -2.61
CA ASP A 139 22.60 -10.49 -1.34
C ASP A 139 24.04 -9.96 -1.19
N ASP A 140 24.67 -9.50 -2.27
CA ASP A 140 26.05 -8.98 -2.31
C ASP A 140 26.12 -7.46 -2.37
N TRP A 141 24.98 -6.75 -2.37
CA TRP A 141 24.98 -5.31 -2.46
C TRP A 141 25.41 -4.61 -1.14
N PRO A 142 25.86 -3.34 -1.20
CA PRO A 142 26.38 -2.64 -0.03
C PRO A 142 25.42 -2.50 1.16
N GLY A 143 24.14 -2.31 0.88
CA GLY A 143 23.10 -2.09 1.92
C GLY A 143 22.56 -3.34 2.59
N ARG A 144 23.06 -4.53 2.26
CA ARG A 144 22.56 -5.82 2.79
C ARG A 144 22.57 -5.95 4.30
N TYR A 145 23.36 -5.13 5.00
CA TYR A 145 23.45 -5.14 6.47
C TYR A 145 22.42 -4.26 7.17
N LEU A 146 21.73 -3.41 6.42
CA LEU A 146 20.65 -2.57 6.95
C LEU A 146 19.40 -3.38 7.23
N VAL A 147 18.55 -2.93 8.13
CA VAL A 147 17.26 -3.59 8.40
C VAL A 147 16.39 -3.56 7.14
N GLY A 148 15.94 -4.74 6.68
CA GLY A 148 15.27 -4.87 5.39
C GLY A 148 16.19 -4.65 4.19
N GLY A 149 17.52 -4.71 4.38
CA GLY A 149 18.50 -4.40 3.34
C GLY A 149 18.58 -5.44 2.21
N THR A 150 18.23 -6.69 2.43
CA THR A 150 18.11 -7.70 1.36
C THR A 150 16.65 -7.94 0.98
N LYS A 151 15.74 -7.92 1.95
CA LYS A 151 14.30 -8.01 1.71
C LYS A 151 13.55 -7.16 2.73
N ALA A 152 12.63 -6.34 2.25
CA ALA A 152 11.61 -5.74 3.09
C ALA A 152 10.24 -6.02 2.48
N GLU A 153 9.40 -6.71 3.24
CA GLU A 153 8.05 -7.05 2.85
C GLU A 153 7.10 -6.75 4.00
N LEU A 154 6.03 -6.04 3.70
CA LEU A 154 4.90 -5.81 4.57
C LEU A 154 3.64 -5.99 3.75
N ARG A 155 2.70 -6.78 4.23
CA ARG A 155 1.41 -7.02 3.57
C ARG A 155 0.29 -6.72 4.53
N THR A 156 -0.78 -6.15 3.99
CA THR A 156 -2.04 -6.05 4.71
C THR A 156 -3.17 -6.65 3.90
N LEU A 157 -4.16 -7.21 4.58
CA LEU A 157 -5.43 -7.59 4.01
C LEU A 157 -6.53 -7.05 4.91
N SER A 158 -7.35 -6.16 4.37
CA SER A 158 -8.48 -5.57 5.08
C SER A 158 -9.78 -6.21 4.66
N VAL A 159 -10.66 -6.46 5.64
CA VAL A 159 -12.06 -6.88 5.44
C VAL A 159 -12.94 -5.78 6.03
N ASN A 160 -13.82 -5.21 5.20
CA ASN A 160 -14.57 -4.03 5.53
C ASN A 160 -16.05 -4.16 5.13
N PRO A 161 -16.92 -4.67 6.02
CA PRO A 161 -18.34 -4.48 5.88
C PRO A 161 -18.71 -3.02 6.17
N VAL A 162 -19.63 -2.44 5.38
CA VAL A 162 -20.09 -1.06 5.54
C VAL A 162 -21.60 -1.00 5.39
N LEU A 163 -22.20 -0.07 6.13
CA LEU A 163 -23.61 0.29 5.97
C LEU A 163 -23.69 1.76 5.55
N ALA A 164 -24.36 2.01 4.42
CA ALA A 164 -24.61 3.36 3.92
C ALA A 164 -26.08 3.70 4.07
N PHE A 165 -26.35 4.94 4.49
CA PHE A 165 -27.69 5.47 4.73
C PHE A 165 -27.85 6.82 4.04
N LYS A 166 -28.93 6.98 3.25
CA LYS A 166 -29.34 8.19 2.53
C LYS A 166 -30.56 8.81 3.20
N PRO A 167 -30.39 9.60 4.28
CA PRO A 167 -31.53 10.21 5.01
C PRO A 167 -32.27 11.26 4.17
N HIS A 168 -31.58 11.86 3.19
CA HIS A 168 -32.12 12.90 2.32
C HIS A 168 -31.57 12.69 0.88
N GLU A 169 -32.29 13.12 -0.15
CA GLU A 169 -31.90 12.97 -1.54
C GLU A 169 -30.53 13.59 -1.89
N ARG A 170 -30.11 14.60 -1.11
CA ARG A 170 -28.88 15.35 -1.36
C ARG A 170 -27.66 14.88 -0.57
N PHE A 171 -27.79 13.92 0.34
CA PHE A 171 -26.62 13.42 1.07
C PHE A 171 -26.80 12.00 1.57
N SER A 172 -25.72 11.28 1.70
CA SER A 172 -25.61 9.97 2.32
C SER A 172 -24.41 9.91 3.25
N LEU A 173 -24.50 9.01 4.22
CA LEU A 173 -23.48 8.71 5.21
C LEU A 173 -23.17 7.22 5.17
N ALA A 174 -21.97 6.83 5.53
CA ALA A 174 -21.62 5.43 5.71
C ALA A 174 -20.67 5.24 6.88
N VAL A 175 -20.71 4.04 7.46
CA VAL A 175 -19.79 3.62 8.52
C VAL A 175 -19.58 2.12 8.45
N GLY A 176 -18.41 1.66 8.83
CA GLY A 176 -18.09 0.24 8.92
C GLY A 176 -16.87 -0.05 9.78
N PRO A 177 -16.83 -1.23 10.43
CA PRO A 177 -15.59 -1.74 11.02
C PRO A 177 -14.63 -2.19 9.92
N VAL A 178 -13.34 -2.13 10.22
CA VAL A 178 -12.26 -2.62 9.36
C VAL A 178 -11.45 -3.61 10.17
N MET A 179 -11.49 -4.88 9.80
CA MET A 179 -10.53 -5.87 10.28
C MET A 179 -9.32 -5.82 9.37
N GLN A 180 -8.11 -5.72 9.93
CA GLN A 180 -6.88 -5.71 9.16
C GLN A 180 -5.95 -6.81 9.65
N TYR A 181 -5.59 -7.73 8.77
CA TYR A 181 -4.45 -8.63 8.92
C TYR A 181 -3.21 -7.94 8.40
N LEU A 182 -2.10 -8.06 9.11
CA LEU A 182 -0.79 -7.56 8.72
C LEU A 182 0.25 -8.65 8.95
N ASP A 183 1.12 -8.87 7.96
CA ASP A 183 2.35 -9.67 8.10
C ASP A 183 3.56 -8.91 7.56
N PHE A 184 4.74 -9.26 8.08
CA PHE A 184 5.99 -8.72 7.58
C PHE A 184 7.11 -9.78 7.52
N ASP A 185 8.04 -9.58 6.55
CA ASP A 185 9.29 -10.34 6.40
C ASP A 185 10.42 -9.34 6.08
N LEU A 186 11.24 -9.01 7.09
CA LEU A 186 12.40 -8.16 6.94
C LEU A 186 13.67 -8.99 7.02
N ARG A 187 14.60 -8.81 6.07
CA ARG A 187 15.85 -9.56 6.02
C ARG A 187 17.04 -8.66 5.87
N ARG A 188 18.13 -9.04 6.54
CA ARG A 188 19.45 -8.47 6.36
C ARG A 188 20.53 -9.52 6.58
N GLN A 189 21.72 -9.26 6.10
CA GLN A 189 22.88 -10.02 6.55
C GLN A 189 23.42 -9.45 7.86
N GLN A 190 23.89 -10.32 8.74
CA GLN A 190 24.55 -9.92 9.98
C GLN A 190 26.06 -9.87 9.73
N PHE A 191 26.66 -8.67 9.90
CA PHE A 191 28.12 -8.56 9.85
C PHE A 191 28.75 -9.37 10.97
N THR A 192 29.73 -10.21 10.62
CA THR A 192 30.52 -10.98 11.60
C THR A 192 32.01 -10.79 11.32
N PRO A 193 32.86 -10.71 12.36
CA PRO A 193 34.32 -10.73 12.15
C PRO A 193 34.79 -12.04 11.51
N PRO A 194 35.98 -12.08 10.92
CA PRO A 194 36.55 -13.31 10.36
C PRO A 194 36.55 -14.51 11.35
N PRO A 195 36.23 -15.74 10.88
CA PRO A 195 35.93 -16.12 9.50
C PRO A 195 34.50 -15.71 9.08
N ASN A 196 34.39 -14.88 8.05
CA ASN A 196 33.16 -14.25 7.57
C ASN A 196 32.05 -15.24 7.22
N THR A 197 31.18 -15.58 8.13
CA THR A 197 30.01 -16.42 7.87
C THR A 197 28.79 -15.63 7.40
N GLN A 198 28.72 -14.34 7.64
CA GLN A 198 27.64 -13.41 7.28
C GLN A 198 26.23 -14.06 7.32
N PRO A 199 25.75 -14.47 8.50
CA PRO A 199 24.46 -15.14 8.61
C PRO A 199 23.33 -14.21 8.18
N ASP A 200 22.31 -14.75 7.53
CA ASP A 200 21.05 -14.04 7.31
C ASP A 200 20.31 -13.89 8.65
N ALA A 201 19.79 -12.70 8.90
CA ALA A 201 18.88 -12.40 9.99
C ALA A 201 17.50 -12.10 9.40
N LYS A 202 16.53 -12.96 9.70
CA LYS A 202 15.16 -12.88 9.21
C LYS A 202 14.22 -12.54 10.35
N PHE A 203 13.53 -11.42 10.24
CA PHE A 203 12.49 -10.94 11.15
C PHE A 203 11.13 -11.19 10.53
N THR A 204 10.26 -11.96 11.19
CA THR A 204 8.90 -12.23 10.69
C THR A 204 7.89 -12.10 11.80
N GLY A 205 6.67 -11.79 11.46
CA GLY A 205 5.54 -11.79 12.38
C GLY A 205 4.26 -11.33 11.70
N ASP A 206 3.15 -11.65 12.34
CA ASP A 206 1.82 -11.30 11.86
C ASP A 206 0.89 -10.93 13.02
N ASP A 207 -0.20 -10.25 12.69
CA ASP A 207 -1.22 -9.84 13.65
C ASP A 207 -2.54 -9.50 12.95
N VAL A 208 -3.64 -9.53 13.70
CA VAL A 208 -4.97 -9.07 13.28
C VAL A 208 -5.48 -8.06 14.28
N ASP A 209 -5.82 -6.87 13.80
CA ASP A 209 -6.43 -5.84 14.65
C ASP A 209 -7.54 -5.09 13.92
N TRP A 210 -8.22 -4.17 14.60
CA TRP A 210 -9.45 -3.54 14.15
C TRP A 210 -9.32 -2.03 14.07
N GLY A 211 -9.93 -1.49 13.03
CA GLY A 211 -10.19 -0.08 12.84
C GLY A 211 -11.65 0.15 12.44
N TRP A 212 -11.92 1.31 11.91
CA TRP A 212 -13.24 1.71 11.39
C TRP A 212 -13.09 2.72 10.25
N ASN A 213 -14.14 2.88 9.46
CA ASN A 213 -14.25 3.96 8.50
C ASN A 213 -15.59 4.68 8.60
N ALA A 214 -15.60 5.95 8.17
CA ALA A 214 -16.81 6.75 8.03
C ALA A 214 -16.73 7.60 6.77
N ALA A 215 -17.86 7.88 6.14
CA ALA A 215 -17.90 8.62 4.89
C ALA A 215 -19.17 9.45 4.74
N LEU A 216 -19.05 10.46 3.89
CA LEU A 216 -20.11 11.38 3.48
C LEU A 216 -20.09 11.55 1.97
N MET A 217 -21.26 11.58 1.34
CA MET A 217 -21.48 12.00 -0.04
C MET A 217 -22.56 13.06 -0.09
N VAL A 218 -22.35 14.14 -0.86
CA VAL A 218 -23.32 15.24 -1.02
C VAL A 218 -23.52 15.49 -2.52
N TRP A 219 -24.78 15.46 -2.96
CA TRP A 219 -25.21 15.86 -4.30
C TRP A 219 -25.55 17.34 -4.31
N LEU A 220 -24.75 18.11 -5.02
CA LEU A 220 -24.84 19.55 -5.12
C LEU A 220 -25.57 19.98 -6.42
N PRO A 221 -26.07 21.23 -6.50
CA PRO A 221 -26.60 21.77 -7.75
C PRO A 221 -25.60 21.73 -8.91
N ALA A 222 -26.08 21.85 -10.15
CA ALA A 222 -25.29 21.88 -11.38
C ALA A 222 -24.42 20.61 -11.59
N ASN A 223 -24.92 19.47 -11.13
CA ASN A 223 -24.28 18.14 -11.29
C ASN A 223 -22.92 18.00 -10.59
N PHE A 224 -22.67 18.76 -9.55
CA PHE A 224 -21.53 18.54 -8.67
C PHE A 224 -21.85 17.47 -7.61
N LYS A 225 -20.82 16.71 -7.23
CA LYS A 225 -20.84 15.81 -6.07
C LYS A 225 -19.63 16.14 -5.21
N PHE A 226 -19.83 16.16 -3.91
CA PHE A 226 -18.76 16.25 -2.92
C PHE A 226 -18.69 14.94 -2.15
N GLY A 227 -17.50 14.38 -2.03
CA GLY A 227 -17.22 13.17 -1.26
C GLY A 227 -16.20 13.43 -0.16
N ALA A 228 -16.42 12.83 1.01
CA ALA A 228 -15.44 12.79 2.07
C ALA A 228 -15.43 11.41 2.71
N SER A 229 -14.26 10.86 2.96
CA SER A 229 -14.11 9.60 3.66
C SER A 229 -12.93 9.64 4.61
N TYR A 230 -13.02 8.88 5.69
CA TYR A 230 -11.97 8.72 6.70
C TYR A 230 -11.87 7.26 7.09
N ARG A 231 -10.63 6.77 7.19
CA ARG A 231 -10.29 5.44 7.72
C ARG A 231 -9.35 5.63 8.91
N SER A 232 -9.71 5.02 10.04
CA SER A 232 -8.91 5.10 11.26
C SER A 232 -7.57 4.37 11.12
N PRO A 233 -6.57 4.71 11.93
CA PRO A 233 -5.36 3.92 12.05
C PRO A 233 -5.70 2.55 12.66
N VAL A 234 -4.85 1.55 12.39
CA VAL A 234 -4.87 0.23 13.05
C VAL A 234 -3.53 0.00 13.73
N SER A 235 -3.56 -0.44 15.00
CA SER A 235 -2.36 -0.64 15.81
C SER A 235 -2.13 -2.11 16.06
N HIS A 236 -1.15 -2.68 15.37
CA HIS A 236 -0.79 -4.09 15.44
C HIS A 236 0.25 -4.35 16.52
N ARG A 237 -0.01 -5.33 17.39
CA ARG A 237 0.94 -5.84 18.37
C ARG A 237 1.41 -7.23 17.96
N ILE A 238 2.49 -7.27 17.25
CA ILE A 238 2.99 -8.46 16.57
C ILE A 238 3.86 -9.31 17.50
N ASN A 239 3.55 -10.60 17.58
CA ASN A 239 4.42 -11.61 18.16
C ASN A 239 5.13 -12.34 17.03
N GLY A 240 6.44 -12.16 16.92
CA GLY A 240 7.21 -12.60 15.78
C GLY A 240 8.44 -13.41 16.16
N LYS A 241 9.30 -13.64 15.17
CA LYS A 241 10.54 -14.41 15.26
C LYS A 241 11.70 -13.66 14.64
N LEU A 242 12.89 -13.89 15.22
CA LEU A 242 14.17 -13.55 14.63
C LEU A 242 14.94 -14.86 14.43
N ASP A 243 15.16 -15.23 13.19
CA ASP A 243 15.87 -16.42 12.80
C ASP A 243 17.20 -16.07 12.15
N PHE A 244 18.27 -16.79 12.53
CA PHE A 244 19.60 -16.68 11.93
C PHE A 244 19.93 -17.93 11.10
N SER A 245 20.47 -17.73 9.90
CA SER A 245 20.89 -18.82 9.01
C SER A 245 22.24 -18.51 8.35
N PRO A 246 23.32 -19.26 8.68
CA PRO A 246 23.40 -20.24 9.77
C PRO A 246 23.39 -19.60 11.16
N GLN A 247 22.99 -20.35 12.18
CA GLN A 247 23.18 -19.92 13.56
C GLN A 247 24.66 -19.98 13.93
N VAL A 248 25.18 -18.94 14.58
CA VAL A 248 26.58 -18.87 15.03
C VAL A 248 26.64 -18.77 16.54
N ALA A 249 26.66 -19.92 17.21
CA ALA A 249 26.57 -20.01 18.68
C ALA A 249 27.69 -19.25 19.39
N ALA A 250 28.91 -19.25 18.85
CA ALA A 250 30.06 -18.53 19.41
C ALA A 250 29.86 -17.01 19.44
N LEU A 251 29.02 -16.48 18.55
CA LEU A 251 28.66 -15.05 18.49
C LEU A 251 27.27 -14.78 19.09
N ASN A 252 26.66 -15.76 19.77
CA ASN A 252 25.31 -15.68 20.31
C ASN A 252 24.23 -15.31 19.26
N LEU A 253 24.46 -15.65 17.98
CA LEU A 253 23.48 -15.49 16.89
C LEU A 253 22.63 -16.75 16.81
N ARG A 254 21.57 -16.78 17.61
CA ARG A 254 20.62 -17.90 17.69
C ARG A 254 19.21 -17.37 17.56
N ASN A 255 18.31 -18.20 17.05
CA ASN A 255 16.90 -17.86 16.88
C ASN A 255 16.24 -17.46 18.20
N THR A 256 15.39 -16.45 18.14
CA THR A 256 14.62 -15.95 19.29
C THR A 256 13.24 -15.47 18.82
N THR A 257 12.32 -15.30 19.75
CA THR A 257 11.06 -14.60 19.50
C THR A 257 11.24 -13.11 19.74
N LEU A 258 10.36 -12.31 19.12
CA LEU A 258 10.32 -10.87 19.27
C LEU A 258 8.89 -10.36 19.45
N THR A 259 8.76 -9.15 19.95
CA THR A 259 7.53 -8.35 19.92
C THR A 259 7.79 -7.05 19.20
N ALA A 260 6.91 -6.67 18.27
CA ALA A 260 6.96 -5.41 17.56
C ALA A 260 5.59 -4.72 17.59
N ASN A 261 5.59 -3.39 17.52
CA ASN A 261 4.37 -2.61 17.35
C ASN A 261 4.46 -1.88 16.00
N ILE A 262 3.48 -2.12 15.13
CA ILE A 262 3.36 -1.43 13.84
C ILE A 262 1.99 -0.76 13.80
N LYS A 263 1.95 0.54 13.49
CA LYS A 263 0.72 1.29 13.33
C LYS A 263 0.54 1.68 11.88
N THR A 264 -0.49 1.14 11.22
CA THR A 264 -0.88 1.63 9.90
C THR A 264 -1.59 2.97 10.05
N PRO A 265 -1.26 3.98 9.22
CA PRO A 265 -1.76 5.35 9.40
C PRO A 265 -3.26 5.49 9.11
N ALA A 266 -3.87 6.51 9.70
CA ALA A 266 -5.17 7.00 9.25
C ALA A 266 -5.04 7.64 7.87
N ASN A 267 -6.13 7.59 7.08
CA ASN A 267 -6.23 8.38 5.85
C ASN A 267 -7.60 9.04 5.70
N ALA A 268 -7.62 10.18 5.01
CA ALA A 268 -8.82 10.90 4.66
C ALA A 268 -8.77 11.30 3.20
N TYR A 269 -9.92 11.23 2.54
CA TYR A 269 -10.12 11.69 1.17
C TYR A 269 -11.18 12.79 1.14
N LEU A 270 -10.93 13.83 0.36
CA LEU A 270 -11.89 14.88 0.02
C LEU A 270 -11.93 14.98 -1.50
N GLY A 271 -13.11 14.79 -2.08
CA GLY A 271 -13.30 14.78 -3.52
C GLY A 271 -14.39 15.75 -3.97
N LEU A 272 -14.21 16.31 -5.16
CA LEU A 272 -15.21 17.10 -5.88
C LEU A 272 -15.31 16.60 -7.32
N ALA A 273 -16.45 16.03 -7.67
CA ALA A 273 -16.74 15.59 -9.05
C ALA A 273 -17.78 16.51 -9.70
N TRP A 274 -17.63 16.71 -11.01
CA TRP A 274 -18.58 17.41 -11.87
C TRP A 274 -18.87 16.60 -13.12
N THR A 275 -20.17 16.41 -13.40
CA THR A 275 -20.60 15.64 -14.58
C THR A 275 -21.40 16.53 -15.52
N HIS A 276 -21.02 16.59 -16.80
CA HIS A 276 -21.75 17.28 -17.84
C HIS A 276 -21.82 16.44 -19.11
N GLY A 277 -23.04 16.01 -19.45
CA GLY A 277 -23.24 15.06 -20.55
C GLY A 277 -22.40 13.81 -20.37
N PRO A 278 -21.54 13.44 -21.34
CA PRO A 278 -20.71 12.25 -21.26
C PRO A 278 -19.41 12.44 -20.43
N LEU A 279 -19.10 13.64 -20.01
CA LEU A 279 -17.86 13.99 -19.31
C LEU A 279 -18.07 14.04 -17.79
N THR A 280 -17.22 13.34 -17.04
CA THR A 280 -17.05 13.49 -15.60
C THR A 280 -15.61 13.92 -15.31
N LEU A 281 -15.44 14.96 -14.51
CA LEU A 281 -14.16 15.42 -13.98
C LEU A 281 -14.19 15.28 -12.46
N GLU A 282 -13.08 14.87 -11.89
CA GLU A 282 -12.94 14.75 -10.44
C GLU A 282 -11.59 15.27 -9.97
N PHE A 283 -11.59 15.96 -8.83
CA PHE A 283 -10.40 16.37 -8.10
C PHE A 283 -10.50 15.84 -6.67
N ASP A 284 -9.45 15.15 -6.22
CA ASP A 284 -9.34 14.63 -4.86
C ASP A 284 -8.09 15.16 -4.16
N ALA A 285 -8.22 15.41 -2.85
CA ALA A 285 -7.11 15.57 -1.92
C ALA A 285 -7.14 14.42 -0.92
N GLN A 286 -6.03 13.71 -0.80
CA GLN A 286 -5.84 12.63 0.18
C GLN A 286 -4.84 13.07 1.23
N TRP A 287 -5.19 12.95 2.50
CA TRP A 287 -4.27 13.10 3.64
C TRP A 287 -3.99 11.75 4.27
N THR A 288 -2.73 11.50 4.63
CA THR A 288 -2.32 10.28 5.33
C THR A 288 -1.47 10.64 6.55
N ASN A 289 -1.87 10.15 7.74
CA ASN A 289 -1.22 10.42 9.03
C ASN A 289 0.05 9.60 9.20
N TRP A 290 1.04 9.82 8.36
CA TRP A 290 2.33 9.13 8.42
C TRP A 290 3.15 9.50 9.65
N SER A 291 2.92 10.65 10.30
CA SER A 291 3.56 11.02 11.58
C SER A 291 3.27 10.01 12.70
N SER A 292 2.26 9.15 12.53
CA SER A 292 2.01 8.02 13.44
C SER A 292 3.01 6.87 13.30
N PHE A 293 3.84 6.85 12.24
CA PHE A 293 4.92 5.89 11.99
C PHE A 293 6.27 6.51 12.36
N GLY A 294 6.49 6.69 13.68
CA GLY A 294 7.69 7.35 14.20
C GLY A 294 8.90 6.45 14.36
N GLU A 295 8.68 5.16 14.62
CA GLU A 295 9.74 4.20 14.92
C GLU A 295 9.36 2.79 14.47
N LEU A 296 10.31 2.07 13.86
CA LEU A 296 10.23 0.64 13.65
C LEU A 296 11.02 -0.06 14.77
N ALA A 297 10.31 -0.59 15.77
CA ALA A 297 10.93 -1.16 16.96
C ALA A 297 10.49 -2.61 17.21
N ALA A 298 11.46 -3.45 17.62
CA ALA A 298 11.23 -4.81 18.05
C ALA A 298 12.04 -5.12 19.31
N LYS A 299 11.42 -5.78 20.29
CA LYS A 299 12.08 -6.31 21.49
C LYS A 299 12.31 -7.81 21.35
N PHE A 300 13.49 -8.26 21.67
CA PHE A 300 13.86 -9.69 21.63
C PHE A 300 13.66 -10.32 23.00
N ASN A 301 13.11 -11.53 23.04
CA ASN A 301 12.89 -12.25 24.30
C ASN A 301 14.19 -12.70 24.97
N ARG A 302 15.29 -12.74 24.24
CA ARG A 302 16.63 -12.95 24.77
C ARG A 302 17.63 -12.10 24.02
N PRO A 303 18.74 -11.70 24.64
CA PRO A 303 19.82 -10.99 23.98
C PRO A 303 20.41 -11.82 22.83
N VAL A 304 20.80 -11.15 21.73
CA VAL A 304 21.51 -11.73 20.58
C VAL A 304 22.81 -10.97 20.32
N GLY A 305 23.75 -11.60 19.64
CA GLY A 305 25.04 -10.98 19.34
C GLY A 305 25.76 -10.53 20.61
N ALA A 306 26.26 -9.29 20.64
CA ALA A 306 26.97 -8.69 21.75
C ALA A 306 26.05 -8.24 22.92
N GLY A 307 24.87 -8.85 23.07
CA GLY A 307 23.91 -8.51 24.14
C GLY A 307 22.75 -7.62 23.68
N THR A 308 22.50 -7.52 22.38
CA THR A 308 21.40 -6.73 21.81
C THR A 308 20.05 -7.32 22.22
N THR A 309 19.20 -6.52 22.86
CA THR A 309 17.88 -6.91 23.37
C THR A 309 16.71 -6.45 22.50
N GLY A 310 16.98 -5.80 21.39
CA GLY A 310 15.97 -5.28 20.48
C GLY A 310 16.58 -4.55 19.30
N LEU A 311 15.71 -4.08 18.43
CA LEU A 311 15.98 -3.22 17.30
C LEU A 311 15.12 -1.98 17.44
N ALA A 312 15.67 -0.81 17.12
CA ALA A 312 14.94 0.44 17.02
C ALA A 312 15.50 1.24 15.84
N VAL A 313 14.65 1.55 14.87
CA VAL A 313 14.96 2.40 13.72
C VAL A 313 14.03 3.60 13.79
N GLU A 314 14.61 4.78 14.01
CA GLU A 314 13.86 6.03 14.03
C GLU A 314 13.46 6.39 12.59
N GLU A 315 12.18 6.51 12.35
CA GLU A 315 11.62 6.83 11.03
C GLU A 315 11.27 8.31 10.91
N ASP A 316 10.66 8.87 11.96
CA ASP A 316 10.34 10.31 12.08
C ASP A 316 9.56 10.85 10.86
N TRP A 317 8.66 10.04 10.31
CA TRP A 317 7.87 10.42 9.14
C TRP A 317 6.92 11.55 9.47
N HIS A 318 6.59 12.37 8.47
CA HIS A 318 5.60 13.45 8.58
C HIS A 318 4.33 13.10 7.80
N ASP A 319 3.22 13.75 8.15
CA ASP A 319 1.97 13.62 7.40
C ASP A 319 2.17 14.07 5.95
N ALA A 320 1.55 13.35 5.02
CA ALA A 320 1.71 13.60 3.60
C ALA A 320 0.36 13.78 2.90
N TRP A 321 0.37 14.60 1.86
CA TRP A 321 -0.77 14.86 1.00
C TRP A 321 -0.57 14.26 -0.39
N GLY A 322 -1.67 13.83 -0.99
CA GLY A 322 -1.76 13.43 -2.39
C GLY A 322 -2.87 14.22 -3.07
N TYR A 323 -2.62 14.71 -4.28
CA TYR A 323 -3.58 15.45 -5.08
C TYR A 323 -3.81 14.71 -6.39
N ARG A 324 -5.08 14.51 -6.75
CA ARG A 324 -5.47 13.69 -7.90
C ARG A 324 -6.45 14.46 -8.77
N PHE A 325 -6.27 14.36 -10.07
CA PHE A 325 -7.22 14.85 -11.05
C PHE A 325 -7.52 13.73 -12.03
N GLY A 326 -8.80 13.41 -12.18
CA GLY A 326 -9.30 12.38 -13.07
C GLY A 326 -10.37 12.90 -14.02
N ALA A 327 -10.43 12.30 -15.21
CA ALA A 327 -11.45 12.54 -16.21
C ALA A 327 -11.97 11.20 -16.74
N GLN A 328 -13.29 11.07 -16.87
CA GLN A 328 -13.96 9.98 -17.56
C GLN A 328 -14.84 10.55 -18.67
N PHE A 329 -14.79 9.94 -19.85
CA PHE A 329 -15.65 10.28 -20.98
C PHE A 329 -16.38 9.03 -21.47
N ALA A 330 -17.71 9.04 -21.38
CA ALA A 330 -18.57 8.00 -21.93
C ALA A 330 -18.66 8.17 -23.45
N VAL A 331 -17.87 7.38 -24.20
CA VAL A 331 -17.83 7.43 -25.67
C VAL A 331 -19.18 7.01 -26.24
N ASN A 332 -19.77 5.98 -25.66
CA ASN A 332 -21.12 5.48 -25.94
C ASN A 332 -21.60 4.61 -24.77
N GLN A 333 -22.75 3.95 -24.92
CA GLN A 333 -23.32 3.09 -23.87
C GLN A 333 -22.48 1.83 -23.54
N TYR A 334 -21.45 1.52 -24.34
CA TYR A 334 -20.61 0.33 -24.19
C TYR A 334 -19.18 0.62 -23.79
N LEU A 335 -18.72 1.88 -23.92
CA LEU A 335 -17.31 2.24 -23.77
C LEU A 335 -17.13 3.56 -23.04
N ASP A 336 -16.37 3.51 -21.94
CA ASP A 336 -15.78 4.67 -21.28
C ASP A 336 -14.27 4.72 -21.55
N VAL A 337 -13.73 5.92 -21.68
CA VAL A 337 -12.29 6.20 -21.64
C VAL A 337 -11.98 7.09 -20.46
N ARG A 338 -10.81 6.87 -19.84
CA ARG A 338 -10.39 7.58 -18.63
C ARG A 338 -8.96 8.03 -18.76
N ALA A 339 -8.65 9.14 -18.11
CA ALA A 339 -7.29 9.61 -17.92
C ALA A 339 -7.17 10.30 -16.57
N GLY A 340 -5.98 10.30 -16.00
CA GLY A 340 -5.74 10.96 -14.73
C GLY A 340 -4.28 11.29 -14.51
N ILE A 341 -4.06 12.23 -13.59
CA ILE A 341 -2.75 12.60 -13.08
C ILE A 341 -2.84 12.78 -11.58
N ALA A 342 -1.80 12.34 -10.86
CA ALA A 342 -1.71 12.57 -9.44
C ALA A 342 -0.28 12.96 -9.04
N TYR A 343 -0.19 13.67 -7.92
CA TYR A 343 1.04 13.99 -7.22
C TYR A 343 0.90 13.54 -5.77
N ASP A 344 1.83 12.72 -5.29
CA ASP A 344 1.88 12.26 -3.91
C ASP A 344 3.19 12.73 -3.24
N GLU A 345 3.07 13.43 -2.12
CA GLU A 345 4.19 13.82 -1.27
C GLU A 345 4.80 12.60 -0.59
N SER A 346 6.12 12.56 -0.49
CA SER A 346 6.82 11.56 0.31
C SER A 346 6.79 11.94 1.79
N PRO A 347 6.36 11.04 2.69
CA PRO A 347 6.42 11.31 4.13
C PRO A 347 7.81 11.19 4.73
N ILE A 348 8.79 10.70 3.98
CA ILE A 348 10.09 10.23 4.49
C ILE A 348 11.09 11.40 4.52
N PRO A 349 11.54 11.85 5.71
CA PRO A 349 12.59 12.85 5.77
C PRO A 349 13.93 12.27 5.25
N SER A 350 14.77 13.14 4.69
CA SER A 350 16.03 12.71 4.06
C SER A 350 16.94 11.87 4.97
N LYS A 351 16.85 12.04 6.29
CA LYS A 351 17.62 11.26 7.28
C LYS A 351 17.15 9.81 7.43
N SER A 352 15.88 9.52 7.08
CA SER A 352 15.25 8.21 7.24
C SER A 352 15.09 7.45 5.92
N VAL A 353 15.59 8.00 4.80
CA VAL A 353 15.62 7.32 3.51
C VAL A 353 16.42 6.04 3.61
N SER A 354 15.80 4.92 3.25
CA SER A 354 16.36 3.58 3.42
C SER A 354 16.04 2.67 2.22
N PRO A 355 16.72 1.52 2.09
CA PRO A 355 16.44 0.55 1.03
C PRO A 355 15.02 -0.01 1.02
N ARG A 356 14.31 0.10 2.12
CA ARG A 356 12.92 -0.38 2.25
C ARG A 356 11.98 0.41 1.35
N ILE A 357 12.19 1.74 1.24
CA ILE A 357 11.35 2.62 0.42
C ILE A 357 12.27 3.63 -0.29
N PRO A 358 12.75 3.27 -1.49
CA PRO A 358 13.76 4.02 -2.23
C PRO A 358 13.15 5.09 -3.13
N GLY A 359 12.45 6.11 -2.62
CA GLY A 359 11.86 7.14 -3.48
C GLY A 359 11.43 8.39 -2.72
N GLY A 360 11.36 9.53 -3.43
CA GLY A 360 10.83 10.80 -2.98
C GLY A 360 9.37 11.03 -3.38
N ASP A 361 9.00 12.29 -3.59
CA ASP A 361 7.71 12.66 -4.16
C ASP A 361 7.50 12.00 -5.52
N ARG A 362 6.23 11.75 -5.88
CA ARG A 362 5.94 11.02 -7.13
C ARG A 362 4.82 11.63 -7.92
N TRP A 363 4.96 11.54 -9.25
CA TRP A 363 3.90 11.76 -10.20
C TRP A 363 3.32 10.44 -10.68
N ILE A 364 2.01 10.40 -10.88
CA ILE A 364 1.27 9.24 -11.40
C ILE A 364 0.51 9.70 -12.63
N TYR A 365 0.73 9.00 -13.75
CA TYR A 365 0.02 9.23 -15.01
C TYR A 365 -0.83 7.99 -15.29
N ALA A 366 -2.12 8.18 -15.56
CA ALA A 366 -3.07 7.09 -15.70
C ALA A 366 -3.89 7.20 -16.98
N VAL A 367 -4.20 6.02 -17.55
CA VAL A 367 -5.21 5.85 -18.59
C VAL A 367 -6.06 4.61 -18.28
N GLY A 368 -7.31 4.61 -18.69
CA GLY A 368 -8.22 3.49 -18.43
C GLY A 368 -9.34 3.36 -19.44
N PHE A 369 -9.93 2.18 -19.48
CA PHE A 369 -11.06 1.82 -20.33
C PHE A 369 -12.10 1.06 -19.52
N GLY A 370 -13.38 1.34 -19.75
CA GLY A 370 -14.51 0.59 -19.18
C GLY A 370 -15.39 0.05 -20.30
N GLY A 371 -15.56 -1.27 -20.36
CA GLY A 371 -16.45 -1.94 -21.29
C GLY A 371 -17.73 -2.41 -20.58
N HIS A 372 -18.91 -2.07 -21.11
CA HIS A 372 -20.21 -2.40 -20.54
C HIS A 372 -20.96 -3.38 -21.43
N PHE A 373 -21.27 -4.58 -20.92
CA PHE A 373 -21.90 -5.66 -21.67
C PHE A 373 -23.09 -6.22 -20.88
N ASN A 374 -24.29 -5.63 -21.05
CA ASN A 374 -25.49 -5.98 -20.28
C ASN A 374 -25.25 -5.85 -18.77
N ALA A 375 -25.18 -7.00 -18.08
CA ALA A 375 -24.94 -7.07 -16.63
C ALA A 375 -23.45 -7.05 -16.26
N PHE A 376 -22.53 -7.18 -17.23
CA PHE A 376 -21.08 -7.19 -17.00
C PHE A 376 -20.45 -5.85 -17.33
N THR A 377 -19.51 -5.46 -16.48
CA THR A 377 -18.56 -4.37 -16.75
C THR A 377 -17.14 -4.91 -16.58
N ALA A 378 -16.26 -4.56 -17.53
CA ALA A 378 -14.84 -4.85 -17.46
C ALA A 378 -14.07 -3.51 -17.48
N ASP A 379 -13.30 -3.23 -16.42
CA ASP A 379 -12.47 -2.04 -16.32
C ASP A 379 -11.01 -2.43 -16.39
N LEU A 380 -10.25 -1.74 -17.24
CA LEU A 380 -8.81 -1.87 -17.42
C LEU A 380 -8.15 -0.53 -17.14
N ALA A 381 -7.00 -0.54 -16.48
CA ALA A 381 -6.20 0.66 -16.31
C ALA A 381 -4.71 0.36 -16.41
N TYR A 382 -3.96 1.36 -16.82
CA TYR A 382 -2.52 1.42 -16.76
C TYR A 382 -2.11 2.71 -16.05
N GLN A 383 -1.14 2.60 -15.13
CA GLN A 383 -0.51 3.75 -14.49
C GLN A 383 1.01 3.65 -14.66
N TYR A 384 1.64 4.79 -14.91
CA TYR A 384 3.07 4.97 -14.78
C TYR A 384 3.35 5.89 -13.59
N VAL A 385 4.15 5.40 -12.68
CA VAL A 385 4.60 6.13 -11.48
C VAL A 385 6.04 6.54 -11.70
N ASP A 386 6.32 7.83 -11.55
CA ASP A 386 7.66 8.42 -11.63
C ASP A 386 7.98 9.10 -10.30
N ALA A 387 8.95 8.57 -9.57
CA ALA A 387 9.32 9.07 -8.26
C ALA A 387 10.68 9.78 -8.28
N GLU A 388 10.79 10.84 -7.48
CA GLU A 388 12.01 11.61 -7.38
C GLU A 388 13.16 10.78 -6.84
N SER A 389 14.34 11.02 -7.41
CA SER A 389 15.59 10.46 -6.91
C SER A 389 15.94 11.06 -5.55
N VAL A 390 16.26 10.24 -4.56
CA VAL A 390 16.56 10.67 -3.20
C VAL A 390 17.95 10.25 -2.77
N LYS A 391 18.65 11.13 -2.03
CA LYS A 391 19.89 10.76 -1.37
C LYS A 391 19.55 9.97 -0.11
N MET A 392 20.21 8.84 0.04
CA MET A 392 20.21 8.12 1.30
C MET A 392 20.94 8.98 2.32
N GLY A 393 20.27 9.32 3.42
CA GLY A 393 20.90 10.03 4.53
C GLY A 393 22.06 9.23 5.08
N SER A 394 22.90 9.87 5.92
CA SER A 394 23.87 9.12 6.70
C SER A 394 23.06 8.25 7.66
N VAL A 395 22.74 7.03 7.25
CA VAL A 395 22.17 6.02 8.13
C VAL A 395 23.26 5.62 9.12
N GLY A 396 23.57 6.53 10.02
CA GLY A 396 24.60 6.45 11.03
C GLY A 396 24.04 6.33 12.42
N GLY A 397 22.74 6.00 12.53
CA GLY A 397 22.11 5.63 13.78
C GLY A 397 22.30 4.15 14.09
N ASN A 398 21.45 3.61 14.95
CA ASN A 398 21.41 2.19 15.35
C ASN A 398 21.11 1.21 14.20
N ASP A 399 20.85 1.71 12.98
CA ASP A 399 20.54 0.90 11.82
C ASP A 399 21.79 0.46 11.03
N SER A 400 22.95 1.12 11.22
CA SER A 400 24.20 0.64 10.63
C SER A 400 24.82 -0.46 11.52
N PRO A 401 24.93 -1.71 11.02
CA PRO A 401 25.55 -2.79 11.79
C PRO A 401 27.06 -2.63 11.95
N VAL A 402 27.64 -1.66 11.27
CA VAL A 402 29.09 -1.36 11.33
C VAL A 402 29.29 0.04 11.92
N PRO A 403 29.71 0.15 13.19
CA PRO A 403 29.99 1.44 13.80
C PRO A 403 30.99 2.26 12.97
N GLY A 404 30.60 3.49 12.60
CA GLY A 404 31.49 4.44 11.93
C GLY A 404 31.60 4.30 10.40
N ALA A 405 30.82 3.43 9.76
CA ALA A 405 30.79 3.30 8.29
C ALA A 405 29.37 3.48 7.75
N PRO A 406 28.87 4.73 7.59
CA PRO A 406 27.57 4.96 6.99
C PRO A 406 27.59 4.63 5.51
N LEU A 407 26.65 3.80 5.04
CA LEU A 407 26.41 3.67 3.62
C LEU A 407 25.85 4.99 3.09
N GLN A 408 26.50 5.55 2.07
CA GLN A 408 26.05 6.78 1.41
C GLN A 408 25.81 6.52 -0.08
N GLY A 409 24.75 7.09 -0.60
CA GLY A 409 24.41 6.94 -2.00
C GLY A 409 23.13 7.67 -2.35
N LYS A 410 22.62 7.34 -3.54
CA LYS A 410 21.41 7.92 -4.09
C LYS A 410 20.54 6.81 -4.69
N PHE A 411 19.27 6.80 -4.34
CA PHE A 411 18.28 6.04 -5.12
C PHE A 411 17.86 6.87 -6.32
N LYS A 412 17.89 6.26 -7.49
CA LYS A 412 17.56 6.89 -8.78
C LYS A 412 16.82 5.91 -9.68
N ASP A 413 16.27 6.43 -10.78
CA ASP A 413 15.44 5.64 -11.72
C ASP A 413 14.37 4.86 -10.93
N VAL A 414 13.64 5.57 -10.05
CA VAL A 414 12.61 4.99 -9.20
C VAL A 414 11.28 5.18 -9.89
N ASP A 415 10.75 4.11 -10.43
CA ASP A 415 9.50 4.11 -11.18
C ASP A 415 8.70 2.83 -10.95
N ALA A 416 7.43 2.83 -11.37
CA ALA A 416 6.62 1.62 -11.40
C ALA A 416 5.63 1.64 -12.56
N HIS A 417 5.39 0.45 -13.14
CA HIS A 417 4.29 0.20 -14.07
C HIS A 417 3.19 -0.56 -13.34
N ILE A 418 1.95 -0.08 -13.44
CA ILE A 418 0.80 -0.69 -12.76
C ILE A 418 -0.27 -1.02 -13.80
N PHE A 419 -0.74 -2.25 -13.79
CA PHE A 419 -1.84 -2.73 -14.62
C PHE A 419 -2.97 -3.19 -13.71
N ALA A 420 -4.17 -2.65 -13.88
CA ALA A 420 -5.34 -3.02 -13.09
C ALA A 420 -6.46 -3.57 -13.97
N LEU A 421 -7.13 -4.61 -13.45
CA LEU A 421 -8.31 -5.21 -14.07
C LEU A 421 -9.37 -5.45 -13.00
N ASN A 422 -10.61 -5.02 -13.27
CA ASN A 422 -11.77 -5.41 -12.49
C ASN A 422 -12.87 -5.92 -13.41
N LEU A 423 -13.53 -6.98 -12.97
CA LEU A 423 -14.75 -7.50 -13.57
C LEU A 423 -15.90 -7.34 -12.59
N THR A 424 -16.95 -6.64 -13.01
CA THR A 424 -18.14 -6.38 -12.20
C THR A 424 -19.36 -7.02 -12.84
N TYR A 425 -20.15 -7.71 -12.03
CA TYR A 425 -21.44 -8.28 -12.43
C TYR A 425 -22.57 -7.69 -11.59
N ARG A 426 -23.63 -7.25 -12.26
CA ARG A 426 -24.87 -6.75 -11.66
C ARG A 426 -25.99 -7.77 -11.85
N PHE A 427 -26.53 -8.23 -10.72
CA PHE A 427 -27.67 -9.15 -10.65
C PHE A 427 -29.01 -8.43 -10.83
#